data_086791d963ce20d866e7b74385585ed2
#
_entry.id   086791d963ce20d866e7b74385585ed2
#
_cell.length_a   1.000
_cell.length_b   1.000
_cell.length_c   1.000
_cell.angle_alpha   90.00
_cell.angle_beta   90.00
_cell.angle_gamma   90.00
#
_symmetry.space_group_name_H-M   'P 1'
#
loop_
_entity.id
_entity.type
_entity.pdbx_description
1 polymer ?
#
loop_
_entity_poly.entity_id
_entity_poly.type
_entity_poly.pdbx_seq_one_letter_code
_entity_poly.pdbx_strand_id
1 'polypeptide(L)'
;MNTFKELSNLKGRRALVTGATGNLGKVIANTLAELGADLMLVDQPGSDFDSLTAQLTERWGVAITHHFCDLELQIQRTELMAQVNKSSSGLNILVNNAAFVGTSDLTGWNVPFEQQTLATWRRALELNLTAIFDLCQGFTPMLQAAEGASIINIASTYGMFAPVWSLYAGTTMGNPAAYGASKGGLIQFTRWLATTLAPAVRVNCISPGGIWRNQPDEFVTRYAARTPMKRMATEGDMRGAVAYFACDLSNYVTGQNLAVDGGWGVW
;
A
#
# COMPACT_ATOMS: atom_id res chain seq x y z
N MET A 1 -31.91 6.40 1.88
CA MET A 1 -30.58 6.43 2.54
C MET A 1 -29.99 5.04 2.39
N ASN A 2 -28.79 4.92 1.82
CA ASN A 2 -28.14 3.63 1.66
C ASN A 2 -27.76 3.05 3.03
N THR A 3 -27.87 1.74 3.19
CA THR A 3 -27.45 1.03 4.41
C THR A 3 -25.92 0.93 4.46
N PHE A 4 -25.35 0.68 5.63
CA PHE A 4 -23.91 0.41 5.77
C PHE A 4 -23.45 -0.78 4.90
N LYS A 5 -24.32 -1.79 4.76
CA LYS A 5 -24.03 -2.96 3.91
C LYS A 5 -23.95 -2.58 2.43
N GLU A 6 -24.81 -1.68 1.95
CA GLU A 6 -24.77 -1.18 0.57
C GLU A 6 -23.54 -0.29 0.37
N LEU A 7 -23.23 0.62 1.30
CA LEU A 7 -22.08 1.52 1.21
C LEU A 7 -20.74 0.78 1.27
N SER A 8 -20.66 -0.36 1.95
CA SER A 8 -19.44 -1.18 2.03
C SER A 8 -19.31 -2.23 0.93
N ASN A 9 -20.33 -2.41 0.09
CA ASN A 9 -20.35 -3.44 -0.93
C ASN A 9 -19.51 -3.05 -2.15
N LEU A 10 -18.57 -3.91 -2.53
CA LEU A 10 -17.70 -3.74 -3.70
C LEU A 10 -18.07 -4.69 -4.86
N LYS A 11 -19.21 -5.38 -4.78
CA LYS A 11 -19.65 -6.28 -5.86
C LYS A 11 -19.80 -5.53 -7.18
N GLY A 12 -19.18 -6.07 -8.23
CA GLY A 12 -19.13 -5.43 -9.56
C GLY A 12 -18.01 -4.41 -9.71
N ARG A 13 -17.26 -4.10 -8.64
CA ARG A 13 -16.03 -3.29 -8.70
C ARG A 13 -14.81 -4.16 -8.87
N ARG A 14 -13.78 -3.59 -9.49
CA ARG A 14 -12.50 -4.26 -9.72
C ARG A 14 -11.38 -3.50 -9.06
N ALA A 15 -10.53 -4.23 -8.34
CA ALA A 15 -9.40 -3.67 -7.61
C ALA A 15 -8.07 -4.22 -8.11
N LEU A 16 -7.10 -3.34 -8.40
CA LEU A 16 -5.71 -3.71 -8.65
C LEU A 16 -4.89 -3.48 -7.39
N VAL A 17 -4.14 -4.52 -6.96
CA VAL A 17 -3.30 -4.49 -5.77
C VAL A 17 -1.86 -4.81 -6.15
N THR A 18 -0.93 -3.89 -5.92
CA THR A 18 0.51 -4.13 -6.13
C THR A 18 1.17 -4.71 -4.88
N GLY A 19 2.21 -5.56 -5.04
CA GLY A 19 2.82 -6.27 -3.93
C GLY A 19 1.84 -7.24 -3.25
N ALA A 20 0.98 -7.85 -4.05
CA ALA A 20 -0.19 -8.61 -3.58
C ALA A 20 0.17 -9.89 -2.83
N THR A 21 1.32 -10.50 -3.11
CA THR A 21 1.79 -11.73 -2.45
C THR A 21 2.56 -11.45 -1.15
N GLY A 22 2.88 -10.18 -0.88
CA GLY A 22 3.48 -9.74 0.39
C GLY A 22 2.50 -9.86 1.56
N ASN A 23 3.01 -9.82 2.79
CA ASN A 23 2.19 -10.01 4.00
C ASN A 23 0.99 -9.04 4.06
N LEU A 24 1.24 -7.75 3.86
CA LEU A 24 0.17 -6.75 3.85
C LEU A 24 -0.69 -6.84 2.58
N GLY A 25 -0.08 -7.13 1.43
CA GLY A 25 -0.79 -7.30 0.15
C GLY A 25 -1.84 -8.40 0.21
N LYS A 26 -1.52 -9.54 0.81
CA LYS A 26 -2.47 -10.65 1.03
C LYS A 26 -3.68 -10.22 1.87
N VAL A 27 -3.45 -9.44 2.93
CA VAL A 27 -4.53 -8.94 3.79
C VAL A 27 -5.38 -7.89 3.08
N ILE A 28 -4.77 -7.02 2.28
CA ILE A 28 -5.48 -6.06 1.43
C ILE A 28 -6.35 -6.79 0.40
N ALA A 29 -5.78 -7.73 -0.36
CA ALA A 29 -6.50 -8.53 -1.35
C ALA A 29 -7.67 -9.30 -0.71
N ASN A 30 -7.44 -9.96 0.44
CA ASN A 30 -8.49 -10.67 1.17
C ASN A 30 -9.62 -9.71 1.61
N THR A 31 -9.28 -8.52 2.09
CA THR A 31 -10.28 -7.53 2.53
C THR A 31 -11.17 -7.06 1.39
N LEU A 32 -10.58 -6.76 0.23
CA LEU A 32 -11.32 -6.32 -0.95
C LEU A 32 -12.19 -7.46 -1.54
N ALA A 33 -11.66 -8.69 -1.58
CA ALA A 33 -12.41 -9.88 -2.00
C ALA A 33 -13.61 -10.16 -1.07
N GLU A 34 -13.43 -10.06 0.25
CA GLU A 34 -14.50 -10.23 1.24
C GLU A 34 -15.64 -9.22 1.05
N LEU A 35 -15.33 -8.01 0.60
CA LEU A 35 -16.32 -6.99 0.26
C LEU A 35 -16.94 -7.18 -1.13
N GLY A 36 -16.47 -8.16 -1.91
CA GLY A 36 -17.04 -8.57 -3.20
C GLY A 36 -16.33 -8.00 -4.42
N ALA A 37 -15.17 -7.36 -4.28
CA ALA A 37 -14.42 -6.87 -5.44
C ALA A 37 -13.73 -8.00 -6.20
N ASP A 38 -13.78 -7.96 -7.53
CA ASP A 38 -12.88 -8.74 -8.39
C ASP A 38 -11.46 -8.18 -8.30
N LEU A 39 -10.45 -9.03 -8.41
CA LEU A 39 -9.07 -8.65 -8.15
C LEU A 39 -8.17 -8.79 -9.37
N MET A 40 -7.28 -7.82 -9.52
CA MET A 40 -6.08 -7.89 -10.35
C MET A 40 -4.86 -7.80 -9.42
N LEU A 41 -4.17 -8.91 -9.23
CA LEU A 41 -3.03 -9.03 -8.33
C LEU A 41 -1.74 -8.79 -9.11
N VAL A 42 -0.89 -7.88 -8.62
CA VAL A 42 0.39 -7.56 -9.28
C VAL A 42 1.51 -7.79 -8.29
N ASP A 43 2.52 -8.53 -8.70
CA ASP A 43 3.77 -8.70 -7.95
C ASP A 43 4.94 -9.01 -8.88
N GLN A 44 6.16 -9.03 -8.33
CA GLN A 44 7.37 -9.29 -9.09
C GLN A 44 7.41 -10.72 -9.67
N PRO A 45 8.18 -10.96 -10.74
CA PRO A 45 8.39 -12.29 -11.29
C PRO A 45 8.87 -13.29 -10.22
N GLY A 46 8.30 -14.49 -10.22
CA GLY A 46 8.60 -15.54 -9.25
C GLY A 46 7.72 -15.54 -7.99
N SER A 47 6.81 -14.58 -7.85
CA SER A 47 5.84 -14.57 -6.76
C SER A 47 4.83 -15.71 -6.89
N ASP A 48 4.43 -16.30 -5.76
CA ASP A 48 3.41 -17.37 -5.71
C ASP A 48 2.00 -16.77 -5.68
N PHE A 49 1.37 -16.69 -6.83
CA PHE A 49 -0.02 -16.29 -6.98
C PHE A 49 -1.00 -17.45 -6.83
N ASP A 50 -0.58 -18.69 -7.13
CA ASP A 50 -1.50 -19.83 -7.23
C ASP A 50 -2.17 -20.11 -5.88
N SER A 51 -1.38 -20.18 -4.82
CA SER A 51 -1.88 -20.36 -3.45
C SER A 51 -2.83 -19.23 -3.03
N LEU A 52 -2.46 -17.99 -3.29
CA LEU A 52 -3.28 -16.82 -2.92
C LEU A 52 -4.59 -16.79 -3.72
N THR A 53 -4.52 -17.02 -5.02
CA THR A 53 -5.69 -17.01 -5.91
C THR A 53 -6.67 -18.12 -5.54
N ALA A 54 -6.18 -19.35 -5.33
CA ALA A 54 -7.00 -20.47 -4.91
C ALA A 54 -7.73 -20.17 -3.59
N GLN A 55 -7.01 -19.71 -2.59
CA GLN A 55 -7.57 -19.37 -1.28
C GLN A 55 -8.66 -18.29 -1.34
N LEU A 56 -8.42 -17.22 -2.09
CA LEU A 56 -9.38 -16.11 -2.19
C LEU A 56 -10.62 -16.50 -3.02
N THR A 57 -10.43 -17.24 -4.11
CA THR A 57 -11.54 -17.72 -4.96
C THR A 57 -12.43 -18.69 -4.21
N GLU A 58 -11.84 -19.68 -3.52
CA GLU A 58 -12.58 -20.65 -2.70
C GLU A 58 -13.41 -19.95 -1.61
N ARG A 59 -12.81 -18.98 -0.94
CA ARG A 59 -13.43 -18.32 0.21
C ARG A 59 -14.48 -17.28 -0.16
N TRP A 60 -14.27 -16.51 -1.22
CA TRP A 60 -15.09 -15.33 -1.52
C TRP A 60 -15.83 -15.39 -2.85
N GLY A 61 -15.47 -16.31 -3.76
CA GLY A 61 -16.13 -16.50 -5.03
C GLY A 61 -15.98 -15.35 -6.03
N VAL A 62 -14.92 -14.52 -5.87
CA VAL A 62 -14.63 -13.39 -6.75
C VAL A 62 -13.72 -13.81 -7.91
N ALA A 63 -13.78 -13.07 -9.03
CA ALA A 63 -12.87 -13.29 -10.15
C ALA A 63 -11.50 -12.68 -9.84
N ILE A 64 -10.43 -13.45 -10.14
CA ILE A 64 -9.05 -13.02 -9.88
C ILE A 64 -8.21 -13.23 -11.13
N THR A 65 -7.48 -12.19 -11.50
CA THR A 65 -6.39 -12.26 -12.48
C THR A 65 -5.09 -11.85 -11.79
N HIS A 66 -3.96 -12.30 -12.32
CA HIS A 66 -2.66 -11.87 -11.79
C HIS A 66 -1.70 -11.49 -12.92
N HIS A 67 -0.74 -10.62 -12.61
CA HIS A 67 0.27 -10.12 -13.52
C HIS A 67 1.63 -10.08 -12.83
N PHE A 68 2.64 -10.62 -13.48
CA PHE A 68 4.03 -10.43 -13.06
C PHE A 68 4.53 -9.09 -13.58
N CYS A 69 5.07 -8.27 -12.68
CA CYS A 69 5.64 -6.98 -13.03
C CYS A 69 6.69 -6.57 -12.00
N ASP A 70 7.94 -6.42 -12.44
CA ASP A 70 8.95 -5.70 -11.67
C ASP A 70 8.67 -4.20 -11.82
N LEU A 71 8.12 -3.61 -10.76
CA LEU A 71 7.74 -2.20 -10.76
C LEU A 71 8.92 -1.23 -10.76
N GLU A 72 10.16 -1.68 -10.54
CA GLU A 72 11.34 -0.84 -10.76
C GLU A 72 11.58 -0.60 -12.27
N LEU A 73 11.06 -1.46 -13.15
CA LEU A 73 11.29 -1.40 -14.58
C LEU A 73 10.13 -0.71 -15.32
N GLN A 74 10.36 0.50 -15.83
CA GLN A 74 9.33 1.27 -16.54
C GLN A 74 8.71 0.49 -17.70
N ILE A 75 9.50 -0.28 -18.45
CA ILE A 75 8.99 -1.08 -19.56
C ILE A 75 7.93 -2.09 -19.11
N GLN A 76 8.15 -2.76 -17.97
CA GLN A 76 7.19 -3.72 -17.43
C GLN A 76 5.93 -3.03 -16.90
N ARG A 77 6.04 -1.84 -16.31
CA ARG A 77 4.86 -1.04 -15.94
C ARG A 77 4.03 -0.67 -17.16
N THR A 78 4.68 -0.25 -18.25
CA THR A 78 4.00 0.06 -19.53
C THR A 78 3.28 -1.17 -20.10
N GLU A 79 3.92 -2.33 -20.08
CA GLU A 79 3.32 -3.60 -20.51
C GLU A 79 2.14 -4.01 -19.62
N LEU A 80 2.28 -3.89 -18.30
CA LEU A 80 1.20 -4.14 -17.34
C LEU A 80 -0.03 -3.26 -17.65
N MET A 81 0.17 -1.96 -17.80
CA MET A 81 -0.91 -1.02 -18.11
C MET A 81 -1.60 -1.37 -19.44
N ALA A 82 -0.83 -1.74 -20.47
CA ALA A 82 -1.37 -2.17 -21.76
C ALA A 82 -2.20 -3.47 -21.64
N GLN A 83 -1.72 -4.45 -20.87
CA GLN A 83 -2.43 -5.71 -20.61
C GLN A 83 -3.73 -5.49 -19.86
N VAL A 84 -3.71 -4.70 -18.79
CA VAL A 84 -4.89 -4.37 -17.98
C VAL A 84 -5.92 -3.62 -18.83
N ASN A 85 -5.50 -2.60 -19.59
CA ASN A 85 -6.39 -1.85 -20.50
C ASN A 85 -7.05 -2.74 -21.55
N LYS A 86 -6.33 -3.75 -22.08
CA LYS A 86 -6.86 -4.66 -23.12
C LYS A 86 -7.82 -5.71 -22.55
N SER A 87 -7.55 -6.20 -21.34
CA SER A 87 -8.26 -7.35 -20.75
C SER A 87 -9.44 -6.97 -19.88
N SER A 88 -9.54 -5.71 -19.46
CA SER A 88 -10.48 -5.32 -18.41
C SER A 88 -11.60 -4.41 -18.90
N SER A 89 -12.79 -4.61 -18.33
CA SER A 89 -13.95 -3.76 -18.50
C SER A 89 -13.95 -2.53 -17.58
N GLY A 90 -12.83 -2.22 -16.91
CA GLY A 90 -12.68 -1.07 -16.02
C GLY A 90 -11.80 -1.35 -14.81
N LEU A 91 -11.44 -0.29 -14.09
CA LEU A 91 -10.73 -0.31 -12.82
C LEU A 91 -11.38 0.69 -11.87
N ASN A 92 -11.86 0.22 -10.71
CA ASN A 92 -12.49 1.08 -9.71
C ASN A 92 -11.52 1.42 -8.57
N ILE A 93 -10.63 0.50 -8.20
CA ILE A 93 -9.77 0.64 -7.02
C ILE A 93 -8.33 0.32 -7.39
N LEU A 94 -7.42 1.27 -7.16
CA LEU A 94 -5.98 1.05 -7.30
C LEU A 94 -5.34 1.12 -5.90
N VAL A 95 -4.71 0.01 -5.47
CA VAL A 95 -3.97 -0.03 -4.20
C VAL A 95 -2.48 -0.15 -4.48
N ASN A 96 -1.74 0.94 -4.25
CA ASN A 96 -0.31 1.00 -4.37
C ASN A 96 0.33 0.56 -3.04
N ASN A 97 0.61 -0.75 -2.93
CA ASN A 97 1.16 -1.36 -1.71
C ASN A 97 2.60 -1.85 -1.87
N ALA A 98 3.05 -2.19 -3.08
CA ALA A 98 4.44 -2.63 -3.31
C ALA A 98 5.45 -1.57 -2.83
N ALA A 99 6.46 -1.98 -2.10
CA ALA A 99 7.50 -1.08 -1.61
C ALA A 99 8.73 -1.83 -1.08
N PHE A 100 9.91 -1.22 -1.17
CA PHE A 100 11.00 -1.56 -0.27
C PHE A 100 10.71 -1.01 1.12
N VAL A 101 10.94 -1.84 2.12
CA VAL A 101 10.69 -1.54 3.54
C VAL A 101 11.98 -1.72 4.36
N GLY A 102 11.97 -1.35 5.63
CA GLY A 102 13.16 -1.42 6.50
C GLY A 102 13.86 -2.78 6.53
N THR A 103 13.11 -3.87 6.32
CA THR A 103 13.61 -5.25 6.28
C THR A 103 14.00 -5.74 4.88
N SER A 104 13.95 -4.90 3.83
CA SER A 104 14.39 -5.28 2.50
C SER A 104 15.90 -5.51 2.47
N ASP A 105 16.33 -6.61 1.85
CA ASP A 105 17.75 -6.96 1.72
C ASP A 105 18.35 -6.25 0.49
N LEU A 106 18.83 -5.04 0.70
CA LEU A 106 19.46 -4.21 -0.33
C LEU A 106 20.82 -3.71 0.15
N THR A 107 21.83 -3.79 -0.71
CA THR A 107 23.17 -3.28 -0.42
C THR A 107 23.13 -1.78 -0.12
N GLY A 108 23.68 -1.37 1.03
CA GLY A 108 23.69 0.03 1.45
C GLY A 108 22.30 0.57 1.82
N TRP A 109 21.38 -0.29 2.26
CA TRP A 109 20.03 0.07 2.69
C TRP A 109 19.95 0.30 4.21
N ASN A 110 20.03 -0.77 4.99
CA ASN A 110 19.91 -0.72 6.44
C ASN A 110 21.28 -0.63 7.12
N VAL A 111 22.01 0.43 6.80
CA VAL A 111 23.37 0.71 7.27
C VAL A 111 23.45 2.15 7.81
N PRO A 112 24.51 2.54 8.57
CA PRO A 112 24.75 3.92 8.96
C PRO A 112 24.62 4.90 7.79
N PHE A 113 24.21 6.12 8.05
CA PHE A 113 23.89 7.10 6.99
C PHE A 113 25.01 7.30 5.99
N GLU A 114 26.26 7.38 6.46
CA GLU A 114 27.46 7.56 5.63
C GLU A 114 27.76 6.37 4.71
N GLN A 115 27.15 5.21 4.96
CA GLN A 115 27.29 3.99 4.16
C GLN A 115 26.08 3.74 3.25
N GLN A 116 25.00 4.53 3.37
CA GLN A 116 23.86 4.43 2.48
C GLN A 116 24.24 4.88 1.07
N THR A 117 23.83 4.11 0.05
CA THR A 117 24.29 4.35 -1.33
C THR A 117 23.26 5.11 -2.17
N LEU A 118 23.75 5.94 -3.09
CA LEU A 118 22.88 6.60 -4.09
C LEU A 118 22.15 5.61 -5.00
N ALA A 119 22.76 4.46 -5.28
CA ALA A 119 22.12 3.42 -6.09
C ALA A 119 20.86 2.91 -5.40
N THR A 120 20.95 2.54 -4.13
CA THR A 120 19.81 2.04 -3.34
C THR A 120 18.81 3.16 -3.04
N TRP A 121 19.27 4.38 -2.80
CA TRP A 121 18.39 5.56 -2.72
C TRP A 121 17.51 5.70 -3.97
N ARG A 122 18.12 5.63 -5.17
CA ARG A 122 17.38 5.76 -6.45
C ARG A 122 16.39 4.63 -6.64
N ARG A 123 16.78 3.39 -6.34
CA ARG A 123 15.88 2.23 -6.42
C ARG A 123 14.68 2.38 -5.48
N ALA A 124 14.92 2.85 -4.25
CA ALA A 124 13.83 3.06 -3.30
C ALA A 124 12.85 4.15 -3.77
N LEU A 125 13.34 5.25 -4.32
CA LEU A 125 12.46 6.26 -4.92
C LEU A 125 11.75 5.73 -6.16
N GLU A 126 12.42 4.93 -6.99
CA GLU A 126 11.80 4.33 -8.18
C GLU A 126 10.62 3.46 -7.80
N LEU A 127 10.80 2.49 -6.88
CA LEU A 127 9.71 1.59 -6.49
C LEU A 127 8.66 2.29 -5.62
N ASN A 128 9.08 3.02 -4.58
CA ASN A 128 8.16 3.51 -3.55
C ASN A 128 7.42 4.79 -3.95
N LEU A 129 7.85 5.47 -5.03
CA LEU A 129 7.28 6.77 -5.43
C LEU A 129 7.08 6.88 -6.94
N THR A 130 8.12 6.68 -7.77
CA THR A 130 8.04 6.86 -9.23
C THR A 130 7.08 5.86 -9.87
N ALA A 131 7.18 4.58 -9.50
CA ALA A 131 6.28 3.55 -9.99
C ALA A 131 4.81 3.84 -9.64
N ILE A 132 4.56 4.37 -8.44
CA ILE A 132 3.20 4.76 -8.02
C ILE A 132 2.67 5.92 -8.86
N PHE A 133 3.51 6.93 -9.13
CA PHE A 133 3.16 8.03 -10.02
C PHE A 133 2.79 7.50 -11.41
N ASP A 134 3.61 6.64 -11.98
CA ASP A 134 3.46 6.07 -13.33
C ASP A 134 2.15 5.24 -13.43
N LEU A 135 1.89 4.35 -12.46
CA LEU A 135 0.64 3.59 -12.41
C LEU A 135 -0.59 4.48 -12.23
N CYS A 136 -0.54 5.47 -11.35
CA CYS A 136 -1.65 6.42 -11.18
C CYS A 136 -1.93 7.17 -12.47
N GLN A 137 -0.89 7.65 -13.18
CA GLN A 137 -1.04 8.35 -14.45
C GLN A 137 -1.63 7.42 -15.52
N GLY A 138 -1.08 6.22 -15.67
CA GLY A 138 -1.50 5.29 -16.72
C GLY A 138 -2.91 4.72 -16.53
N PHE A 139 -3.35 4.54 -15.27
CA PHE A 139 -4.71 4.07 -14.97
C PHE A 139 -5.74 5.17 -14.77
N THR A 140 -5.35 6.45 -14.79
CA THR A 140 -6.29 7.58 -14.64
C THR A 140 -7.48 7.52 -15.59
N PRO A 141 -7.34 7.23 -16.90
CA PRO A 141 -8.51 7.17 -17.79
C PRO A 141 -9.54 6.10 -17.38
N MET A 142 -9.07 4.92 -16.93
CA MET A 142 -9.96 3.84 -16.49
C MET A 142 -10.65 4.20 -15.17
N LEU A 143 -9.90 4.77 -14.22
CA LEU A 143 -10.44 5.20 -12.94
C LEU A 143 -11.48 6.32 -13.10
N GLN A 144 -11.22 7.29 -13.97
CA GLN A 144 -12.18 8.38 -14.23
C GLN A 144 -13.46 7.93 -14.92
N ALA A 145 -13.40 6.84 -15.71
CA ALA A 145 -14.56 6.23 -16.35
C ALA A 145 -15.37 5.33 -15.40
N ALA A 146 -14.83 4.99 -14.24
CA ALA A 146 -15.45 4.07 -13.30
C ALA A 146 -16.23 4.80 -12.21
N GLU A 147 -17.38 4.27 -11.82
CA GLU A 147 -18.15 4.77 -10.69
C GLU A 147 -17.48 4.41 -9.37
N GLY A 148 -17.45 5.36 -8.42
CA GLY A 148 -16.91 5.16 -7.07
C GLY A 148 -15.41 4.91 -7.03
N ALA A 149 -14.65 5.47 -7.98
CA ALA A 149 -13.22 5.23 -8.11
C ALA A 149 -12.40 5.72 -6.91
N SER A 150 -11.40 4.91 -6.53
CA SER A 150 -10.51 5.20 -5.39
C SER A 150 -9.08 4.74 -5.63
N ILE A 151 -8.13 5.61 -5.32
CA ILE A 151 -6.70 5.28 -5.22
C ILE A 151 -6.33 5.25 -3.74
N ILE A 152 -5.69 4.16 -3.31
CA ILE A 152 -5.23 3.96 -1.93
C ILE A 152 -3.71 3.74 -1.97
N ASN A 153 -2.96 4.69 -1.44
CA ASN A 153 -1.51 4.59 -1.35
C ASN A 153 -1.10 4.09 0.05
N ILE A 154 -0.24 3.09 0.12
CA ILE A 154 0.31 2.62 1.40
C ILE A 154 1.60 3.39 1.69
N ALA A 155 1.47 4.39 2.55
CA ALA A 155 2.59 5.20 3.03
C ALA A 155 3.23 4.57 4.30
N SER A 156 3.58 5.37 5.29
CA SER A 156 4.16 4.92 6.56
C SER A 156 4.14 6.08 7.57
N THR A 157 4.14 5.76 8.85
CA THR A 157 4.44 6.75 9.91
C THR A 157 5.79 7.42 9.71
N TYR A 158 6.78 6.73 9.11
CA TYR A 158 8.06 7.34 8.74
C TYR A 158 8.01 8.29 7.52
N GLY A 159 6.88 8.43 6.86
CA GLY A 159 6.58 9.52 5.94
C GLY A 159 6.07 10.79 6.65
N MET A 160 5.68 10.67 7.92
CA MET A 160 5.16 11.77 8.75
C MET A 160 6.16 12.21 9.84
N PHE A 161 6.89 11.25 10.40
CA PHE A 161 7.75 11.44 11.55
C PHE A 161 9.17 10.95 11.29
N ALA A 162 10.14 11.57 11.95
CA ALA A 162 11.52 11.09 11.95
C ALA A 162 11.66 9.78 12.78
N PRO A 163 12.69 8.97 12.49
CA PRO A 163 12.99 7.79 13.29
C PRO A 163 13.32 8.15 14.75
N VAL A 164 12.81 7.34 15.68
CA VAL A 164 13.19 7.40 17.09
C VAL A 164 14.33 6.42 17.29
N TRP A 165 15.57 6.89 17.21
CA TRP A 165 16.78 6.04 17.19
C TRP A 165 16.95 5.16 18.42
N SER A 166 16.44 5.60 19.57
CA SER A 166 16.49 4.78 20.80
C SER A 166 15.73 3.45 20.69
N LEU A 167 14.76 3.34 19.76
CA LEU A 167 14.07 2.07 19.50
C LEU A 167 15.02 1.02 18.92
N TYR A 168 15.98 1.44 18.13
CA TYR A 168 16.92 0.61 17.37
C TYR A 168 18.20 0.27 18.16
N ALA A 169 18.43 0.91 19.31
CA ALA A 169 19.65 0.72 20.09
C ALA A 169 19.87 -0.74 20.47
N GLY A 170 21.08 -1.27 20.20
CA GLY A 170 21.45 -2.66 20.48
C GLY A 170 20.86 -3.69 19.51
N THR A 171 20.21 -3.26 18.42
CA THR A 171 19.69 -4.15 17.36
C THR A 171 20.45 -3.94 16.05
N THR A 172 20.30 -4.89 15.11
CA THR A 172 20.78 -4.75 13.73
C THR A 172 19.78 -4.00 12.83
N MET A 173 18.66 -3.56 13.39
CA MET A 173 17.62 -2.84 12.66
C MET A 173 18.00 -1.36 12.48
N GLY A 174 17.42 -0.74 11.46
CA GLY A 174 17.57 0.69 11.20
C GLY A 174 16.41 1.24 10.38
N ASN A 175 16.54 2.50 9.98
CA ASN A 175 15.56 3.18 9.15
C ASN A 175 16.30 3.93 8.03
N PRO A 176 16.26 3.41 6.80
CA PRO A 176 16.95 4.04 5.66
C PRO A 176 16.34 5.41 5.31
N ALA A 177 17.20 6.41 5.03
CA ALA A 177 16.75 7.75 4.69
C ALA A 177 15.80 7.79 3.49
N ALA A 178 16.09 6.98 2.47
CA ALA A 178 15.26 6.89 1.26
C ALA A 178 13.85 6.34 1.55
N TYR A 179 13.68 5.50 2.57
CA TYR A 179 12.37 5.02 2.98
C TYR A 179 11.47 6.17 3.47
N GLY A 180 11.95 6.92 4.47
CA GLY A 180 11.21 8.07 5.00
C GLY A 180 10.93 9.12 3.92
N ALA A 181 11.95 9.46 3.11
CA ALA A 181 11.81 10.43 2.02
C ALA A 181 10.76 9.99 0.98
N SER A 182 10.79 8.72 0.53
CA SER A 182 9.83 8.20 -0.43
C SER A 182 8.40 8.18 0.12
N LYS A 183 8.21 7.79 1.39
CA LYS A 183 6.89 7.75 2.02
C LYS A 183 6.33 9.15 2.33
N GLY A 184 7.19 10.12 2.69
CA GLY A 184 6.81 11.53 2.79
C GLY A 184 6.40 12.12 1.46
N GLY A 185 7.16 11.84 0.39
CA GLY A 185 6.81 12.19 -0.98
C GLY A 185 5.47 11.60 -1.42
N LEU A 186 5.19 10.35 -1.07
CA LEU A 186 3.93 9.66 -1.38
C LEU A 186 2.72 10.31 -0.69
N ILE A 187 2.87 10.72 0.58
CA ILE A 187 1.82 11.45 1.30
C ILE A 187 1.51 12.77 0.59
N GLN A 188 2.53 13.53 0.20
CA GLN A 188 2.32 14.79 -0.50
C GLN A 188 1.78 14.58 -1.92
N PHE A 189 2.26 13.57 -2.65
CA PHE A 189 1.71 13.19 -3.96
C PHE A 189 0.23 12.81 -3.88
N THR A 190 -0.17 12.10 -2.82
CA THR A 190 -1.59 11.77 -2.56
C THR A 190 -2.47 13.04 -2.48
N ARG A 191 -2.02 14.07 -1.77
CA ARG A 191 -2.76 15.35 -1.66
C ARG A 191 -2.86 16.07 -3.00
N TRP A 192 -1.74 16.13 -3.73
CA TRP A 192 -1.71 16.76 -5.06
C TRP A 192 -2.65 16.03 -6.03
N LEU A 193 -2.57 14.70 -6.07
CA LEU A 193 -3.36 13.89 -6.98
C LEU A 193 -4.86 13.94 -6.64
N ALA A 194 -5.21 14.03 -5.36
CA ALA A 194 -6.59 14.16 -4.90
C ALA A 194 -7.26 15.41 -5.45
N THR A 195 -6.56 16.54 -5.47
CA THR A 195 -7.11 17.79 -6.03
C THR A 195 -7.18 17.77 -7.55
N THR A 196 -6.31 17.00 -8.19
CA THR A 196 -6.24 16.90 -9.66
C THR A 196 -7.33 15.99 -10.22
N LEU A 197 -7.66 14.89 -9.52
CA LEU A 197 -8.59 13.87 -10.03
C LEU A 197 -10.02 14.02 -9.49
N ALA A 198 -10.24 14.86 -8.47
CA ALA A 198 -11.59 15.13 -7.98
C ALA A 198 -12.43 15.85 -9.06
N PRO A 199 -13.77 15.62 -9.10
CA PRO A 199 -14.55 14.74 -8.22
C PRO A 199 -14.59 13.27 -8.67
N ALA A 200 -13.99 12.92 -9.82
CA ALA A 200 -14.13 11.60 -10.43
C ALA A 200 -13.45 10.48 -9.65
N VAL A 201 -12.29 10.76 -9.04
CA VAL A 201 -11.49 9.76 -8.31
C VAL A 201 -11.09 10.32 -6.95
N ARG A 202 -11.35 9.56 -5.90
CA ARG A 202 -10.83 9.84 -4.55
C ARG A 202 -9.41 9.29 -4.43
N VAL A 203 -8.51 10.02 -3.81
CA VAL A 203 -7.13 9.59 -3.60
C VAL A 203 -6.76 9.80 -2.14
N ASN A 204 -6.47 8.72 -1.43
CA ASN A 204 -6.11 8.76 -0.02
C ASN A 204 -4.89 7.88 0.26
N CYS A 205 -4.24 8.06 1.40
CA CYS A 205 -3.21 7.14 1.83
C CYS A 205 -3.44 6.62 3.26
N ILE A 206 -2.89 5.44 3.51
CA ILE A 206 -2.82 4.82 4.83
C ILE A 206 -1.36 4.85 5.25
N SER A 207 -1.09 5.32 6.46
CA SER A 207 0.23 5.30 7.09
C SER A 207 0.25 4.30 8.24
N PRO A 208 0.63 3.04 7.99
CA PRO A 208 0.80 2.05 9.04
C PRO A 208 1.89 2.47 10.02
N GLY A 209 1.66 2.18 11.31
CA GLY A 209 2.71 2.09 12.31
C GLY A 209 3.56 0.83 12.13
N GLY A 210 4.39 0.52 13.11
CA GLY A 210 5.19 -0.70 13.10
C GLY A 210 4.31 -1.95 13.14
N ILE A 211 4.36 -2.76 12.09
CA ILE A 211 3.71 -4.06 12.01
C ILE A 211 4.68 -5.11 12.55
N TRP A 212 4.21 -5.96 13.46
CA TRP A 212 5.02 -7.02 14.03
C TRP A 212 5.34 -8.11 13.02
N ARG A 213 6.61 -8.44 12.86
CA ARG A 213 7.14 -9.46 11.95
C ARG A 213 8.42 -10.09 12.51
N ASN A 214 8.33 -10.61 13.74
CA ASN A 214 9.46 -11.22 14.45
C ASN A 214 10.67 -10.28 14.65
N GLN A 215 10.43 -8.98 14.88
CA GLN A 215 11.50 -8.06 15.27
C GLN A 215 12.07 -8.46 16.65
N PRO A 216 13.34 -8.08 16.95
CA PRO A 216 13.96 -8.34 18.25
C PRO A 216 13.08 -7.86 19.43
N ASP A 217 13.04 -8.64 20.51
CA ASP A 217 12.17 -8.38 21.67
C ASP A 217 12.44 -7.00 22.29
N GLU A 218 13.69 -6.57 22.32
CA GLU A 218 14.03 -5.24 22.82
C GLU A 218 13.41 -4.11 22.00
N PHE A 219 13.39 -4.27 20.65
CA PHE A 219 12.72 -3.32 19.78
C PHE A 219 11.21 -3.34 20.01
N VAL A 220 10.59 -4.53 20.05
CA VAL A 220 9.15 -4.70 20.28
C VAL A 220 8.72 -4.08 21.61
N THR A 221 9.47 -4.34 22.68
CA THR A 221 9.20 -3.79 24.02
C THR A 221 9.25 -2.26 24.02
N ARG A 222 10.28 -1.67 23.43
CA ARG A 222 10.43 -0.21 23.35
C ARG A 222 9.35 0.43 22.48
N TYR A 223 9.03 -0.21 21.34
CA TYR A 223 7.97 0.24 20.44
C TYR A 223 6.60 0.22 21.15
N ALA A 224 6.25 -0.89 21.80
CA ALA A 224 5.02 -1.03 22.57
C ALA A 224 4.92 -0.05 23.73
N ALA A 225 6.02 0.21 24.44
CA ALA A 225 6.05 1.19 25.53
C ALA A 225 5.70 2.60 25.04
N ARG A 226 6.15 2.98 23.83
CA ARG A 226 5.86 4.28 23.20
C ARG A 226 4.46 4.34 22.58
N THR A 227 3.89 3.20 22.20
CA THR A 227 2.58 3.17 21.56
C THR A 227 1.45 3.22 22.61
N PRO A 228 0.48 4.15 22.53
CA PRO A 228 -0.66 4.19 23.46
C PRO A 228 -1.41 2.86 23.58
N MET A 229 -1.63 2.16 22.46
CA MET A 229 -2.27 0.84 22.46
C MET A 229 -1.37 -0.31 22.93
N LYS A 230 -0.14 -0.03 23.39
CA LYS A 230 0.80 -0.96 24.05
C LYS A 230 1.15 -2.21 23.25
N ARG A 231 1.09 -2.13 21.94
CA ARG A 231 1.51 -3.20 21.02
C ARG A 231 1.94 -2.65 19.67
N MET A 232 2.67 -3.44 18.92
CA MET A 232 2.81 -3.25 17.48
C MET A 232 1.51 -3.66 16.77
N ALA A 233 1.31 -3.16 15.55
CA ALA A 233 0.19 -3.60 14.72
C ALA A 233 0.40 -5.02 14.17
N THR A 234 -0.68 -5.61 13.71
CA THR A 234 -0.71 -6.74 12.79
C THR A 234 -1.16 -6.26 11.41
N GLU A 235 -0.95 -7.04 10.37
CA GLU A 235 -1.50 -6.72 9.04
C GLU A 235 -3.04 -6.58 9.09
N GLY A 236 -3.70 -7.37 9.95
CA GLY A 236 -5.15 -7.34 10.17
C GLY A 236 -5.68 -5.99 10.64
N ASP A 237 -4.88 -5.21 11.37
CA ASP A 237 -5.26 -3.87 11.85
C ASP A 237 -5.47 -2.87 10.69
N MET A 238 -4.91 -3.15 9.50
CA MET A 238 -5.06 -2.29 8.31
C MET A 238 -6.39 -2.51 7.57
N ARG A 239 -7.09 -3.60 7.81
CA ARG A 239 -8.31 -4.00 7.07
C ARG A 239 -9.40 -2.93 7.10
N GLY A 240 -9.66 -2.36 8.27
CA GLY A 240 -10.68 -1.31 8.42
C GLY A 240 -10.39 -0.07 7.58
N ALA A 241 -9.14 0.39 7.56
CA ALA A 241 -8.73 1.55 6.77
C ALA A 241 -8.81 1.27 5.26
N VAL A 242 -8.39 0.10 4.82
CA VAL A 242 -8.49 -0.35 3.42
C VAL A 242 -9.97 -0.40 2.99
N ALA A 243 -10.82 -1.07 3.74
CA ALA A 243 -12.25 -1.17 3.48
C ALA A 243 -12.91 0.22 3.39
N TYR A 244 -12.60 1.11 4.35
CA TYR A 244 -13.13 2.46 4.41
C TYR A 244 -12.78 3.28 3.16
N PHE A 245 -11.52 3.28 2.73
CA PHE A 245 -11.12 4.05 1.55
C PHE A 245 -11.54 3.40 0.23
N ALA A 246 -11.71 2.08 0.18
CA ALA A 246 -12.12 1.38 -1.03
C ALA A 246 -13.60 1.57 -1.38
N CYS A 247 -14.46 1.73 -0.38
CA CYS A 247 -15.92 1.70 -0.56
C CYS A 247 -16.57 3.09 -0.40
N ASP A 248 -17.90 3.15 -0.56
CA ASP A 248 -18.68 4.39 -0.56
C ASP A 248 -18.87 5.00 0.83
N LEU A 249 -18.41 4.34 1.90
CA LEU A 249 -18.35 4.92 3.25
C LEU A 249 -17.45 6.17 3.30
N SER A 250 -16.51 6.31 2.37
CA SER A 250 -15.59 7.44 2.28
C SER A 250 -15.83 8.34 1.05
N ASN A 251 -17.06 8.39 0.51
CA ASN A 251 -17.37 9.17 -0.71
C ASN A 251 -17.07 10.67 -0.61
N TYR A 252 -17.00 11.22 0.59
CA TYR A 252 -16.64 12.64 0.81
C TYR A 252 -15.25 12.80 1.43
N VAL A 253 -14.36 11.79 1.22
CA VAL A 253 -12.99 11.78 1.78
C VAL A 253 -11.97 11.62 0.66
N THR A 254 -11.18 12.65 0.42
CA THR A 254 -10.06 12.63 -0.53
C THR A 254 -8.90 13.48 0.01
N GLY A 255 -7.68 13.17 -0.38
CA GLY A 255 -6.45 13.86 0.04
C GLY A 255 -6.01 13.55 1.48
N GLN A 256 -6.63 12.57 2.14
CA GLN A 256 -6.35 12.27 3.53
C GLN A 256 -5.20 11.26 3.69
N ASN A 257 -4.45 11.42 4.77
CA ASN A 257 -3.50 10.45 5.27
C ASN A 257 -4.02 9.89 6.60
N LEU A 258 -4.47 8.65 6.60
CA LEU A 258 -4.96 7.98 7.80
C LEU A 258 -3.80 7.22 8.47
N ALA A 259 -3.37 7.70 9.62
CA ALA A 259 -2.44 6.96 10.47
C ALA A 259 -3.17 5.79 11.13
N VAL A 260 -2.64 4.56 10.94
CA VAL A 260 -3.09 3.34 11.62
C VAL A 260 -1.90 2.82 12.41
N ASP A 261 -1.62 3.49 13.53
CA ASP A 261 -0.36 3.38 14.25
C ASP A 261 -0.51 3.12 15.77
N GLY A 262 -1.74 2.87 16.23
CA GLY A 262 -2.02 2.66 17.65
C GLY A 262 -1.81 3.89 18.53
N GLY A 263 -1.79 5.08 17.90
CA GLY A 263 -1.52 6.36 18.57
C GLY A 263 -0.03 6.67 18.72
N TRP A 264 0.86 5.95 18.03
CA TRP A 264 2.31 6.14 18.12
C TRP A 264 2.74 7.58 17.78
N GLY A 265 2.05 8.23 16.87
CA GLY A 265 2.36 9.56 16.38
C GLY A 265 1.65 10.73 17.08
N VAL A 266 0.95 10.54 18.20
CA VAL A 266 0.18 11.61 18.85
C VAL A 266 0.93 12.36 19.95
N TRP A 267 2.19 11.97 20.25
CA TRP A 267 3.08 12.63 21.23
C TRP A 267 4.55 12.67 20.79
#